data_a87df3144a8094c03da0a059fcb0049d
#
_entry.id   a87df3144a8094c03da0a059fcb0049d
#
_cell.length_a   1.000
_cell.length_b   1.000
_cell.length_c   1.000
_cell.angle_alpha   90.00
_cell.angle_beta   90.00
_cell.angle_gamma   90.00
#
_symmetry.space_group_name_H-M   'P 1'
#
loop_
_entity.id
_entity.type
_entity.pdbx_description
1 polymer ?
#
loop_
_entity_poly.entity_id
_entity_poly.type
_entity_poly.pdbx_seq_one_letter_code
_entity_poly.pdbx_strand_id
1 'polypeptide(L)'
;PGTPKSDAGNYWTAPDISAIPDAKQKEQVTYGQELIAHTSRYLGPNGSVMKISNGMNCQNCHLQAGTVAFGNNYGSVASLYPKFRARSGGVEDIYKRVNDCFERSLNGKALPKTSKEMQAIVSYISFVGSNVEKGKKAEGSGFKELAWLDRAADPAKGLTVYTTKCQSCHQANGEGVLTADKTEFIPNIIGIETIN
;
A
#
# COMPACT_ATOMS: atom_id res chain seq x y z
N PRO A 1 -13.12 -12.35 27.52
CA PRO A 1 -12.21 -11.88 26.51
C PRO A 1 -12.10 -10.36 26.66
N GLY A 2 -10.94 -9.89 27.22
CA GLY A 2 -10.72 -8.48 27.46
C GLY A 2 -10.52 -7.75 26.14
N THR A 3 -11.19 -6.61 26.00
CA THR A 3 -10.89 -5.63 24.95
C THR A 3 -9.41 -5.25 25.03
N PRO A 4 -8.67 -5.23 23.91
CA PRO A 4 -7.29 -4.76 23.91
C PRO A 4 -7.28 -3.34 24.48
N LYS A 5 -6.50 -3.11 25.52
CA LYS A 5 -6.22 -1.76 25.99
C LYS A 5 -5.62 -0.99 24.81
N SER A 6 -6.22 0.14 24.46
CA SER A 6 -5.64 1.07 23.49
C SER A 6 -4.29 1.47 24.04
N ASP A 7 -3.19 1.07 23.39
CA ASP A 7 -1.88 1.66 23.61
C ASP A 7 -2.01 3.13 23.21
N ALA A 8 -2.20 4.02 24.17
CA ALA A 8 -2.15 5.46 23.98
C ALA A 8 -0.67 5.89 23.79
N GLY A 9 -0.02 5.31 22.77
CA GLY A 9 1.31 5.73 22.36
C GLY A 9 1.23 7.07 21.63
N ASN A 10 2.23 7.89 21.79
CA ASN A 10 2.36 9.16 21.07
C ASN A 10 2.82 8.85 19.62
N TYR A 11 1.91 8.31 18.80
CA TYR A 11 2.21 7.96 17.43
C TYR A 11 2.14 9.17 16.51
N TRP A 12 2.83 9.06 15.37
CA TRP A 12 2.74 10.02 14.29
C TRP A 12 1.31 10.21 13.82
N THR A 13 0.95 11.44 13.50
CA THR A 13 -0.32 11.81 12.85
C THR A 13 -0.05 12.55 11.56
N ALA A 14 -0.87 12.29 10.54
CA ALA A 14 -0.76 12.99 9.26
C ALA A 14 -1.09 14.47 9.40
N PRO A 15 -0.44 15.36 8.63
CA PRO A 15 -0.83 16.77 8.53
C PRO A 15 -2.27 16.92 8.01
N ASP A 16 -2.94 17.98 8.42
CA ASP A 16 -4.29 18.30 7.95
C ASP A 16 -4.23 18.93 6.54
N ILE A 17 -4.89 18.32 5.57
CA ILE A 17 -5.01 18.83 4.20
C ILE A 17 -5.69 20.21 4.19
N SER A 18 -6.60 20.48 5.12
CA SER A 18 -7.28 21.77 5.19
C SER A 18 -6.32 22.95 5.42
N ALA A 19 -5.18 22.67 6.06
CA ALA A 19 -4.15 23.65 6.36
C ALA A 19 -3.23 24.00 5.18
N ILE A 20 -3.36 23.35 4.02
CA ILE A 20 -2.58 23.69 2.81
C ILE A 20 -3.02 25.07 2.30
N PRO A 21 -2.13 26.07 2.27
CA PRO A 21 -2.49 27.44 1.87
C PRO A 21 -2.64 27.60 0.35
N ASP A 22 -1.86 26.88 -0.45
CA ASP A 22 -1.92 26.92 -1.90
C ASP A 22 -3.09 26.09 -2.43
N ALA A 23 -4.04 26.72 -3.09
CA ALA A 23 -5.28 26.09 -3.57
C ALA A 23 -5.00 24.98 -4.60
N LYS A 24 -4.01 25.16 -5.49
CA LYS A 24 -3.66 24.18 -6.51
C LYS A 24 -3.00 22.95 -5.89
N GLN A 25 -2.10 23.15 -4.94
CA GLN A 25 -1.50 22.07 -4.18
C GLN A 25 -2.57 21.30 -3.38
N LYS A 26 -3.47 22.02 -2.71
CA LYS A 26 -4.57 21.42 -1.96
C LYS A 26 -5.47 20.57 -2.85
N GLU A 27 -5.88 21.07 -4.01
CA GLU A 27 -6.66 20.30 -4.99
C GLU A 27 -5.93 19.02 -5.41
N GLN A 28 -4.64 19.11 -5.74
CA GLN A 28 -3.83 17.96 -6.16
C GLN A 28 -3.68 16.92 -5.05
N VAL A 29 -3.42 17.34 -3.81
CA VAL A 29 -3.29 16.46 -2.64
C VAL A 29 -4.63 15.80 -2.32
N THR A 30 -5.73 16.54 -2.36
CA THR A 30 -7.09 16.01 -2.15
C THR A 30 -7.46 14.97 -3.21
N TYR A 31 -7.14 15.25 -4.48
CA TYR A 31 -7.35 14.27 -5.56
C TYR A 31 -6.51 13.00 -5.36
N GLY A 32 -5.27 13.14 -4.89
CA GLY A 32 -4.41 12.00 -4.52
C GLY A 32 -4.99 11.15 -3.40
N GLN A 33 -5.55 11.79 -2.36
CA GLN A 33 -6.25 11.09 -1.28
C GLN A 33 -7.45 10.29 -1.81
N GLU A 34 -8.25 10.91 -2.67
CA GLU A 34 -9.41 10.27 -3.29
C GLU A 34 -9.02 9.05 -4.14
N LEU A 35 -7.94 9.17 -4.93
CA LEU A 35 -7.40 8.06 -5.72
C LEU A 35 -6.92 6.89 -4.85
N ILE A 36 -6.29 7.16 -3.72
CA ILE A 36 -5.85 6.14 -2.75
C ILE A 36 -7.04 5.47 -2.06
N ALA A 37 -8.00 6.27 -1.63
CA ALA A 37 -9.18 5.77 -0.93
C ALA A 37 -10.11 4.96 -1.85
N HIS A 38 -10.24 5.37 -3.11
CA HIS A 38 -11.20 4.83 -4.06
C HIS A 38 -10.55 4.43 -5.39
N THR A 39 -9.37 3.80 -5.35
CA THR A 39 -8.57 3.42 -6.53
C THR A 39 -9.40 2.69 -7.58
N SER A 40 -10.21 1.72 -7.17
CA SER A 40 -11.03 0.92 -8.08
C SER A 40 -12.09 1.72 -8.83
N ARG A 41 -12.59 2.81 -8.23
CA ARG A 41 -13.57 3.73 -8.87
C ARG A 41 -12.96 4.48 -10.05
N TYR A 42 -11.67 4.83 -9.96
CA TYR A 42 -10.97 5.64 -10.96
C TYR A 42 -10.14 4.78 -11.91
N LEU A 43 -9.47 3.75 -11.39
CA LEU A 43 -8.42 3.01 -12.08
C LEU A 43 -8.68 1.48 -12.10
N GLY A 44 -9.79 1.01 -11.53
CA GLY A 44 -10.18 -0.39 -11.49
C GLY A 44 -10.75 -0.92 -12.81
N PRO A 45 -11.33 -2.15 -12.82
CA PRO A 45 -11.86 -2.79 -14.03
C PRO A 45 -12.95 -1.96 -14.74
N ASN A 46 -13.69 -1.17 -13.95
CA ASN A 46 -14.71 -0.23 -14.44
C ASN A 46 -14.34 1.23 -14.11
N GLY A 47 -13.03 1.50 -14.02
CA GLY A 47 -12.53 2.81 -13.64
C GLY A 47 -12.99 3.94 -14.57
N SER A 48 -13.36 5.07 -13.97
CA SER A 48 -13.85 6.24 -14.73
C SER A 48 -12.74 6.99 -15.47
N VAL A 49 -11.47 6.77 -15.11
CA VAL A 49 -10.30 7.41 -15.73
C VAL A 49 -9.53 6.42 -16.60
N MET A 50 -9.14 5.29 -16.01
CA MET A 50 -8.44 4.20 -16.72
C MET A 50 -8.87 2.84 -16.17
N LYS A 51 -8.66 1.79 -16.96
CA LYS A 51 -8.93 0.40 -16.59
C LYS A 51 -7.62 -0.36 -16.51
N ILE A 52 -6.85 -0.12 -15.46
CA ILE A 52 -5.47 -0.62 -15.33
C ILE A 52 -5.21 -1.48 -14.09
N SER A 53 -6.19 -1.67 -13.21
CA SER A 53 -6.02 -2.45 -11.98
C SER A 53 -7.23 -3.34 -11.68
N ASN A 54 -7.11 -4.17 -10.65
CA ASN A 54 -8.23 -4.96 -10.13
C ASN A 54 -9.22 -4.10 -9.31
N GLY A 55 -10.21 -4.74 -8.69
CA GLY A 55 -11.23 -4.05 -7.89
C GLY A 55 -10.80 -3.60 -6.49
N MET A 56 -9.50 -3.67 -6.16
CA MET A 56 -8.97 -3.25 -4.85
C MET A 56 -8.62 -1.77 -4.81
N ASN A 57 -8.64 -1.19 -3.63
CA ASN A 57 -8.17 0.16 -3.36
C ASN A 57 -6.85 0.14 -2.60
N CYS A 58 -6.01 1.15 -2.77
CA CYS A 58 -4.76 1.27 -2.01
C CYS A 58 -5.03 1.24 -0.49
N GLN A 59 -6.12 1.88 -0.03
CA GLN A 59 -6.49 1.88 1.39
C GLN A 59 -6.92 0.51 1.95
N ASN A 60 -7.14 -0.52 1.13
CA ASN A 60 -7.36 -1.87 1.64
C ASN A 60 -6.13 -2.40 2.42
N CYS A 61 -4.93 -1.94 2.03
CA CYS A 61 -3.68 -2.26 2.71
C CYS A 61 -3.09 -1.06 3.48
N HIS A 62 -3.40 0.18 3.05
CA HIS A 62 -2.93 1.43 3.65
C HIS A 62 -4.11 2.13 4.34
N LEU A 63 -4.46 1.66 5.55
CA LEU A 63 -5.72 1.99 6.23
C LEU A 63 -5.96 3.50 6.34
N GLN A 64 -7.22 3.91 6.10
CA GLN A 64 -7.65 5.31 6.05
C GLN A 64 -6.73 6.16 5.16
N ALA A 65 -6.59 5.74 3.92
CA ALA A 65 -5.69 6.37 2.95
C ALA A 65 -4.23 6.51 3.44
N GLY A 66 -3.76 5.59 4.28
CA GLY A 66 -2.37 5.54 4.76
C GLY A 66 -2.07 6.48 5.92
N THR A 67 -3.04 6.83 6.74
CA THR A 67 -2.86 7.74 7.89
C THR A 67 -2.92 7.06 9.25
N VAL A 68 -3.25 5.76 9.32
CA VAL A 68 -3.42 5.03 10.59
C VAL A 68 -2.08 4.48 11.08
N ALA A 69 -1.73 4.73 12.33
CA ALA A 69 -0.58 4.10 12.99
C ALA A 69 -0.71 2.57 12.93
N PHE A 70 0.38 1.88 12.56
CA PHE A 70 0.44 0.44 12.31
C PHE A 70 -0.52 -0.08 11.21
N GLY A 71 -1.17 0.80 10.50
CA GLY A 71 -2.03 0.50 9.34
C GLY A 71 -1.28 0.60 8.01
N ASN A 72 0.03 0.28 7.98
CA ASN A 72 0.89 0.46 6.81
C ASN A 72 0.84 1.89 6.26
N ASN A 73 1.01 2.88 7.15
CA ASN A 73 0.84 4.30 6.84
C ASN A 73 1.96 4.86 5.94
N TYR A 74 1.71 6.03 5.36
CA TYR A 74 2.64 6.74 4.48
C TYR A 74 3.59 7.70 5.22
N GLY A 75 3.51 7.81 6.55
CA GLY A 75 4.28 8.79 7.33
C GLY A 75 5.79 8.77 7.06
N SER A 76 6.36 7.59 6.81
CA SER A 76 7.80 7.44 6.56
C SER A 76 8.21 7.50 5.09
N VAL A 77 7.26 7.64 4.15
CA VAL A 77 7.60 7.51 2.72
C VAL A 77 8.41 8.72 2.24
N ALA A 78 7.93 9.93 2.47
CA ALA A 78 8.61 11.15 2.06
C ALA A 78 10.01 11.29 2.70
N SER A 79 10.14 10.85 3.96
CA SER A 79 11.40 10.93 4.71
C SER A 79 12.45 9.92 4.24
N LEU A 80 12.04 8.73 3.79
CA LEU A 80 12.96 7.62 3.48
C LEU A 80 13.24 7.43 1.99
N TYR A 81 12.36 7.89 1.08
CA TYR A 81 12.58 7.76 -0.35
C TYR A 81 13.34 8.96 -0.93
N PRO A 82 14.17 8.77 -1.98
CA PRO A 82 14.48 7.49 -2.62
C PRO A 82 15.31 6.58 -1.73
N LYS A 83 15.14 5.24 -1.87
CA LYS A 83 15.93 4.28 -1.09
C LYS A 83 16.21 3.00 -1.87
N PHE A 84 17.28 2.28 -1.46
CA PHE A 84 17.58 0.96 -2.00
C PHE A 84 16.51 -0.06 -1.59
N ARG A 85 16.08 -0.88 -2.56
CA ARG A 85 15.15 -1.97 -2.37
C ARG A 85 15.76 -3.27 -2.87
N ALA A 86 15.96 -4.24 -1.97
CA ALA A 86 16.57 -5.52 -2.30
C ALA A 86 15.82 -6.26 -3.42
N ARG A 87 14.47 -6.17 -3.42
CA ARG A 87 13.63 -6.85 -4.42
C ARG A 87 13.89 -6.39 -5.86
N SER A 88 14.11 -5.10 -6.09
CA SER A 88 14.45 -4.55 -7.41
C SER A 88 15.94 -4.47 -7.67
N GLY A 89 16.78 -4.71 -6.64
CA GLY A 89 18.23 -4.60 -6.73
C GLY A 89 18.74 -3.17 -6.96
N GLY A 90 17.90 -2.15 -6.73
CA GLY A 90 18.23 -0.76 -7.06
C GLY A 90 17.62 0.29 -6.13
N VAL A 91 17.93 1.55 -6.42
CA VAL A 91 17.33 2.70 -5.73
C VAL A 91 16.01 3.04 -6.39
N GLU A 92 14.94 3.06 -5.60
CA GLU A 92 13.59 3.39 -6.06
C GLU A 92 13.17 4.77 -5.55
N ASP A 93 12.49 5.52 -6.42
CA ASP A 93 11.71 6.71 -6.05
C ASP A 93 10.27 6.32 -5.64
N ILE A 94 9.48 7.30 -5.21
CA ILE A 94 8.08 7.07 -4.81
C ILE A 94 7.25 6.61 -6.02
N TYR A 95 7.52 7.10 -7.22
CA TYR A 95 6.80 6.73 -8.45
C TYR A 95 6.96 5.25 -8.78
N LYS A 96 8.20 4.75 -8.74
CA LYS A 96 8.48 3.33 -8.94
C LYS A 96 7.78 2.50 -7.86
N ARG A 97 7.84 2.94 -6.59
CA ARG A 97 7.19 2.21 -5.49
C ARG A 97 5.66 2.16 -5.62
N VAL A 98 5.03 3.22 -6.12
CA VAL A 98 3.58 3.24 -6.41
C VAL A 98 3.27 2.26 -7.53
N ASN A 99 4.06 2.25 -8.62
CA ASN A 99 3.86 1.31 -9.72
C ASN A 99 4.06 -0.15 -9.32
N ASP A 100 5.02 -0.47 -8.44
CA ASP A 100 5.15 -1.82 -7.88
C ASP A 100 3.85 -2.30 -7.20
N CYS A 101 3.10 -1.39 -6.59
CA CYS A 101 1.80 -1.74 -6.01
C CYS A 101 0.74 -1.95 -7.10
N PHE A 102 0.72 -1.13 -8.15
CA PHE A 102 -0.21 -1.33 -9.28
C PHE A 102 0.05 -2.67 -9.97
N GLU A 103 1.30 -2.96 -10.28
CA GLU A 103 1.68 -4.16 -11.02
C GLU A 103 1.49 -5.44 -10.21
N ARG A 104 1.88 -5.43 -8.92
CA ARG A 104 1.82 -6.63 -8.04
C ARG A 104 0.52 -6.70 -7.23
N SER A 105 0.29 -5.75 -6.33
CA SER A 105 -0.82 -5.85 -5.37
C SER A 105 -2.17 -5.68 -6.04
N LEU A 106 -2.24 -4.85 -7.06
CA LEU A 106 -3.46 -4.58 -7.81
C LEU A 106 -3.53 -5.39 -9.12
N ASN A 107 -2.55 -6.27 -9.38
CA ASN A 107 -2.45 -7.11 -10.57
C ASN A 107 -2.80 -6.33 -11.86
N GLY A 108 -2.19 -5.18 -12.01
CA GLY A 108 -2.53 -4.19 -13.02
C GLY A 108 -1.34 -3.80 -13.88
N LYS A 109 -1.37 -2.57 -14.36
CA LYS A 109 -0.32 -1.98 -15.19
C LYS A 109 0.23 -0.72 -14.55
N ALA A 110 1.48 -0.40 -14.86
CA ALA A 110 2.13 0.82 -14.43
C ALA A 110 1.34 2.06 -14.88
N LEU A 111 1.17 2.98 -13.95
CA LEU A 111 0.59 4.29 -14.22
C LEU A 111 1.69 5.22 -14.77
N PRO A 112 1.47 5.92 -15.91
CA PRO A 112 2.49 6.81 -16.47
C PRO A 112 2.94 7.86 -15.45
N LYS A 113 4.24 8.05 -15.29
CA LYS A 113 4.81 8.98 -14.31
C LYS A 113 4.29 10.41 -14.47
N THR A 114 4.01 10.83 -15.70
CA THR A 114 3.51 12.18 -16.04
C THR A 114 1.99 12.31 -15.96
N SER A 115 1.26 11.22 -15.69
CA SER A 115 -0.21 11.29 -15.58
C SER A 115 -0.64 12.14 -14.38
N LYS A 116 -1.79 12.79 -14.51
CA LYS A 116 -2.40 13.58 -13.43
C LYS A 116 -2.60 12.74 -12.18
N GLU A 117 -3.01 11.49 -12.35
CA GLU A 117 -3.28 10.54 -11.27
C GLU A 117 -2.00 10.17 -10.51
N MET A 118 -0.92 9.83 -11.21
CA MET A 118 0.36 9.52 -10.56
C MET A 118 0.90 10.73 -9.81
N GLN A 119 0.86 11.92 -10.42
CA GLN A 119 1.31 13.15 -9.77
C GLN A 119 0.48 13.46 -8.51
N ALA A 120 -0.84 13.24 -8.55
CA ALA A 120 -1.72 13.44 -7.40
C ALA A 120 -1.43 12.43 -6.27
N ILE A 121 -1.30 11.14 -6.61
CA ILE A 121 -0.96 10.08 -5.64
C ILE A 121 0.37 10.40 -4.94
N VAL A 122 1.42 10.74 -5.71
CA VAL A 122 2.74 11.05 -5.16
C VAL A 122 2.71 12.33 -4.32
N SER A 123 1.96 13.36 -4.74
CA SER A 123 1.77 14.59 -3.96
C SER A 123 1.09 14.29 -2.62
N TYR A 124 0.04 13.48 -2.61
CA TYR A 124 -0.62 13.08 -1.37
C TYR A 124 0.32 12.29 -0.44
N ILE A 125 0.98 11.26 -0.94
CA ILE A 125 1.92 10.45 -0.15
C ILE A 125 3.05 11.32 0.43
N SER A 126 3.58 12.25 -0.36
CA SER A 126 4.62 13.18 0.08
C SER A 126 4.11 14.15 1.14
N PHE A 127 2.89 14.66 0.98
CA PHE A 127 2.25 15.55 1.96
C PHE A 127 2.01 14.82 3.28
N VAL A 128 1.47 13.60 3.24
CA VAL A 128 1.20 12.79 4.45
C VAL A 128 2.46 12.61 5.31
N GLY A 129 3.62 12.40 4.69
CA GLY A 129 4.90 12.23 5.39
C GLY A 129 5.70 13.52 5.59
N SER A 130 5.16 14.71 5.27
CA SER A 130 5.92 15.97 5.23
C SER A 130 6.39 16.48 6.60
N ASN A 131 5.73 16.06 7.69
CA ASN A 131 6.09 16.41 9.06
C ASN A 131 7.10 15.44 9.71
N VAL A 132 7.63 14.48 8.94
CA VAL A 132 8.66 13.54 9.41
C VAL A 132 10.03 13.98 8.90
N GLU A 133 10.99 14.13 9.81
CA GLU A 133 12.36 14.53 9.49
C GLU A 133 13.01 13.57 8.47
N LYS A 134 13.74 14.11 7.51
CA LYS A 134 14.43 13.32 6.47
C LYS A 134 15.34 12.26 7.09
N GLY A 135 15.21 11.03 6.61
CA GLY A 135 15.94 9.86 7.12
C GLY A 135 15.34 9.20 8.36
N LYS A 136 14.31 9.80 8.97
CA LYS A 136 13.63 9.23 10.15
C LYS A 136 12.39 8.42 9.76
N LYS A 137 12.00 7.51 10.64
CA LYS A 137 10.72 6.80 10.55
C LYS A 137 9.68 7.48 11.43
N ALA A 138 8.46 7.56 10.93
CA ALA A 138 7.31 7.98 11.74
C ALA A 138 7.01 6.92 12.81
N GLU A 139 6.69 7.34 14.02
CA GLU A 139 6.24 6.43 15.08
C GLU A 139 4.94 5.73 14.64
N GLY A 140 4.89 4.40 14.81
CA GLY A 140 3.77 3.60 14.32
C GLY A 140 3.80 3.29 12.81
N SER A 141 4.97 3.40 12.15
CA SER A 141 5.16 2.97 10.75
C SER A 141 5.04 1.44 10.60
N GLY A 142 4.54 1.01 9.46
CA GLY A 142 4.42 -0.41 9.11
C GLY A 142 3.26 -1.09 9.83
N PHE A 143 3.50 -2.30 10.33
CA PHE A 143 2.53 -3.09 11.08
C PHE A 143 3.00 -3.28 12.52
N LYS A 144 2.05 -3.45 13.43
CA LYS A 144 2.36 -3.84 14.80
C LYS A 144 2.85 -5.29 14.80
N GLU A 145 3.98 -5.54 15.46
CA GLU A 145 4.42 -6.91 15.68
C GLU A 145 3.42 -7.65 16.57
N LEU A 146 3.02 -8.82 16.13
CA LEU A 146 2.14 -9.70 16.90
C LEU A 146 2.99 -10.65 17.72
N ALA A 147 2.59 -10.89 18.95
CA ALA A 147 3.19 -11.94 19.76
C ALA A 147 3.00 -13.30 19.07
N TRP A 148 3.99 -14.17 19.22
CA TRP A 148 3.89 -15.55 18.76
C TRP A 148 2.66 -16.21 19.39
N LEU A 149 1.87 -16.88 18.58
CA LEU A 149 0.70 -17.59 19.06
C LEU A 149 1.15 -18.96 19.63
N ASP A 150 0.92 -19.17 20.93
CA ASP A 150 1.18 -20.43 21.60
C ASP A 150 0.05 -21.44 21.31
N ARG A 151 -0.12 -21.78 20.05
CA ARG A 151 -1.05 -22.82 19.58
C ARG A 151 -0.64 -23.34 18.20
N ALA A 152 -1.03 -24.58 17.91
CA ALA A 152 -0.88 -25.15 16.57
C ALA A 152 -1.72 -24.37 15.53
N ALA A 153 -1.26 -24.37 14.28
CA ALA A 153 -2.03 -23.89 13.15
C ALA A 153 -3.33 -24.71 12.98
N ASP A 154 -4.37 -24.09 12.50
CA ASP A 154 -5.65 -24.72 12.15
C ASP A 154 -5.81 -24.67 10.62
N PRO A 155 -5.54 -25.78 9.90
CA PRO A 155 -5.58 -25.79 8.44
C PRO A 155 -6.96 -25.46 7.87
N ALA A 156 -8.04 -25.88 8.54
CA ALA A 156 -9.40 -25.63 8.05
C ALA A 156 -9.77 -24.14 8.11
N LYS A 157 -9.45 -23.49 9.23
CA LYS A 157 -9.59 -22.03 9.34
C LYS A 157 -8.63 -21.29 8.41
N GLY A 158 -7.41 -21.79 8.26
CA GLY A 158 -6.42 -21.28 7.32
C GLY A 158 -6.92 -21.29 5.89
N LEU A 159 -7.54 -22.39 5.45
CA LEU A 159 -8.15 -22.49 4.12
C LEU A 159 -9.27 -21.46 3.91
N THR A 160 -10.13 -21.28 4.90
CA THR A 160 -11.20 -20.27 4.83
C THR A 160 -10.63 -18.85 4.67
N VAL A 161 -9.58 -18.51 5.44
CA VAL A 161 -8.89 -17.22 5.33
C VAL A 161 -8.21 -17.09 3.98
N TYR A 162 -7.50 -18.13 3.53
CA TYR A 162 -6.82 -18.13 2.23
C TYR A 162 -7.79 -17.87 1.09
N THR A 163 -8.87 -18.63 1.01
CA THR A 163 -9.90 -18.51 -0.04
C THR A 163 -10.52 -17.10 -0.09
N THR A 164 -10.74 -16.49 1.07
CA THR A 164 -11.41 -15.18 1.14
C THR A 164 -10.47 -13.98 1.03
N LYS A 165 -9.18 -14.12 1.33
CA LYS A 165 -8.25 -12.99 1.46
C LYS A 165 -7.00 -13.06 0.56
N CYS A 166 -6.59 -14.26 0.16
CA CYS A 166 -5.30 -14.47 -0.50
C CYS A 166 -5.42 -15.01 -1.92
N GLN A 167 -6.40 -15.89 -2.15
CA GLN A 167 -6.58 -16.62 -3.39
C GLN A 167 -6.75 -15.71 -4.62
N SER A 168 -7.38 -14.55 -4.47
CA SER A 168 -7.59 -13.61 -5.59
C SER A 168 -6.30 -13.16 -6.28
N CYS A 169 -5.19 -13.14 -5.54
CA CYS A 169 -3.87 -12.82 -6.09
C CYS A 169 -3.01 -14.08 -6.26
N HIS A 170 -3.00 -14.97 -5.25
CA HIS A 170 -2.10 -16.12 -5.24
C HIS A 170 -2.66 -17.37 -5.92
N GLN A 171 -3.85 -17.28 -6.53
CA GLN A 171 -4.57 -18.36 -7.22
C GLN A 171 -5.07 -19.46 -6.27
N ALA A 172 -5.80 -20.46 -6.80
CA ALA A 172 -6.51 -21.44 -5.97
C ALA A 172 -5.58 -22.31 -5.12
N ASN A 173 -4.40 -22.62 -5.61
CA ASN A 173 -3.43 -23.51 -4.97
C ASN A 173 -2.17 -22.77 -4.51
N GLY A 174 -2.17 -21.45 -4.49
CA GLY A 174 -0.99 -20.67 -4.11
C GLY A 174 0.14 -20.66 -5.14
N GLU A 175 -0.14 -21.06 -6.37
CA GLU A 175 0.83 -21.21 -7.46
C GLU A 175 1.35 -19.86 -7.99
N GLY A 176 0.70 -18.76 -7.66
CA GLY A 176 1.05 -17.44 -8.17
C GLY A 176 0.67 -17.25 -9.65
N VAL A 177 0.97 -16.10 -10.19
CA VAL A 177 0.65 -15.77 -11.60
C VAL A 177 1.50 -14.58 -12.07
N LEU A 178 1.77 -14.50 -13.38
CA LEU A 178 2.33 -13.31 -14.00
C LEU A 178 1.35 -12.14 -13.87
N THR A 179 1.88 -10.94 -13.61
CA THR A 179 1.09 -9.71 -13.63
C THR A 179 0.44 -9.48 -14.99
N ALA A 180 -0.61 -8.65 -15.05
CA ALA A 180 -1.40 -8.45 -16.28
C ALA A 180 -0.56 -7.88 -17.43
N ASP A 181 0.50 -7.14 -17.16
CA ASP A 181 1.46 -6.63 -18.14
C ASP A 181 2.64 -7.57 -18.41
N LYS A 182 2.69 -8.71 -17.72
CA LYS A 182 3.72 -9.76 -17.80
C LYS A 182 5.14 -9.30 -17.41
N THR A 183 5.27 -8.21 -16.69
CA THR A 183 6.58 -7.68 -16.26
C THR A 183 7.05 -8.25 -14.93
N GLU A 184 6.12 -8.69 -14.09
CA GLU A 184 6.41 -9.21 -12.76
C GLU A 184 5.60 -10.48 -12.47
N PHE A 185 5.99 -11.19 -11.43
CA PHE A 185 5.34 -12.41 -10.99
C PHE A 185 4.76 -12.23 -9.58
N ILE A 186 3.46 -12.51 -9.41
CA ILE A 186 2.87 -12.69 -8.09
C ILE A 186 3.38 -14.04 -7.57
N PRO A 187 4.18 -14.07 -6.50
CA PRO A 187 4.95 -15.25 -6.15
C PRO A 187 4.07 -16.43 -5.75
N ASN A 188 4.55 -17.61 -6.09
CA ASN A 188 4.13 -18.87 -5.51
C ASN A 188 4.40 -18.84 -3.99
N ILE A 189 3.41 -19.25 -3.18
CA ILE A 189 3.52 -19.29 -1.71
C ILE A 189 3.58 -20.71 -1.15
N ILE A 190 3.65 -21.72 -2.02
CA ILE A 190 3.69 -23.14 -1.64
C ILE A 190 5.10 -23.76 -1.70
N GLY A 191 6.12 -23.02 -2.09
CA GLY A 191 7.51 -23.49 -2.22
C GLY A 191 8.49 -22.71 -1.33
N ILE A 192 9.58 -23.36 -0.95
CA ILE A 192 10.69 -22.76 -0.18
C ILE A 192 11.35 -21.59 -0.94
N GLU A 193 11.28 -21.59 -2.26
CA GLU A 193 11.88 -20.57 -3.14
C GLU A 193 11.24 -19.18 -3.02
N THR A 194 10.11 -19.06 -2.33
CA THR A 194 9.39 -17.79 -2.12
C THR A 194 9.81 -17.04 -0.86
N ILE A 195 10.70 -17.59 -0.03
CA ILE A 195 11.06 -17.05 1.29
C ILE A 195 12.40 -16.27 1.27
N ASN A 196 13.05 -16.13 0.13
CA ASN A 196 14.30 -15.37 -0.04
C ASN A 196 14.10 -13.95 -0.52
#